data_c65f858b505c1ba792dfe2224bc5ebb0
#
_entry.id   c65f858b505c1ba792dfe2224bc5ebb0
#
_cell.length_a   1.000
_cell.length_b   1.000
_cell.length_c   1.000
_cell.angle_alpha   90.00
_cell.angle_beta   90.00
_cell.angle_gamma   90.00
#
_symmetry.space_group_name_H-M   'P 1'
#
loop_
_entity.id
_entity.type
_entity.pdbx_description
1 polymer ?
#
loop_
_entity_poly.entity_id
_entity_poly.type
_entity_poly.pdbx_seq_one_letter_code
_entity_poly.pdbx_strand_id
1 'polypeptide(L)' 'MSDVQKIHSMAAQVQVYQQQHQAGLITDAEFKELINDLNIMETIESSSMEMKLKQDYQELLAGAVNVVKNLPV' A
#
# COMPACT_ATOMS: atom_id res chain seq x y z
N MET A 1 -5.64 11.35 -16.29
CA MET A 1 -5.73 11.15 -14.83
C MET A 1 -4.40 11.48 -14.17
N SER A 2 -4.45 12.17 -13.04
CA SER A 2 -3.19 12.52 -12.36
C SER A 2 -2.65 11.34 -11.56
N ASP A 3 -1.31 11.30 -11.38
CA ASP A 3 -0.66 10.30 -10.54
C ASP A 3 -1.17 10.37 -9.11
N VAL A 4 -1.48 11.57 -8.63
CA VAL A 4 -1.99 11.77 -7.27
C VAL A 4 -3.31 11.02 -7.07
N GLN A 5 -4.24 11.14 -8.02
CA GLN A 5 -5.53 10.43 -7.93
C GLN A 5 -5.35 8.92 -7.93
N LYS A 6 -4.47 8.42 -8.80
CA LYS A 6 -4.18 6.99 -8.90
C LYS A 6 -3.60 6.46 -7.58
N ILE A 7 -2.61 7.16 -7.04
CA ILE A 7 -1.95 6.74 -5.81
C ILE A 7 -2.90 6.88 -4.62
N HIS A 8 -3.73 7.92 -4.59
CA HIS A 8 -4.73 8.07 -3.54
C HIS A 8 -5.70 6.88 -3.53
N SER A 9 -6.17 6.46 -4.70
CA SER A 9 -7.05 5.28 -4.82
C SER A 9 -6.34 4.01 -4.35
N MET A 10 -5.07 3.82 -4.72
CA MET A 10 -4.28 2.67 -4.30
C MET A 10 -4.07 2.67 -2.78
N ALA A 11 -3.78 3.84 -2.21
CA ALA A 11 -3.61 3.98 -0.76
C ALA A 11 -4.90 3.62 -0.01
N ALA A 12 -6.06 4.05 -0.50
CA ALA A 12 -7.34 3.68 0.07
C ALA A 12 -7.55 2.16 0.01
N GLN A 13 -7.15 1.53 -1.08
CA GLN A 13 -7.25 0.09 -1.24
C GLN A 13 -6.37 -0.66 -0.23
N VAL A 14 -5.15 -0.17 -0.01
CA VAL A 14 -4.25 -0.74 1.00
C VAL A 14 -4.91 -0.70 2.39
N GLN A 15 -5.55 0.41 2.73
CA GLN A 15 -6.22 0.55 4.02
C GLN A 15 -7.38 -0.43 4.16
N VAL A 16 -8.15 -0.65 3.10
CA VAL A 16 -9.22 -1.64 3.09
C VAL A 16 -8.66 -3.05 3.34
N TYR A 17 -7.61 -3.43 2.64
CA TYR A 17 -6.99 -4.74 2.82
C TYR A 17 -6.44 -4.91 4.23
N GLN A 18 -5.84 -3.84 4.78
CA GLN A 18 -5.31 -3.86 6.14
C GLN A 18 -6.42 -4.10 7.17
N GLN A 19 -7.55 -3.43 7.00
CA GLN A 19 -8.70 -3.63 7.88
C GLN A 19 -9.25 -5.06 7.77
N GLN A 20 -9.35 -5.59 6.56
CA GLN A 20 -9.81 -6.96 6.33
C GLN A 20 -8.87 -7.97 6.98
N HIS A 21 -7.58 -7.75 6.88
CA HIS A 21 -6.58 -8.61 7.50
C HIS A 21 -6.69 -8.57 9.02
N GLN A 22 -6.82 -7.39 9.61
CA GLN A 22 -6.97 -7.23 11.05
C GLN A 22 -8.25 -7.86 11.58
N ALA A 23 -9.31 -7.83 10.78
CA ALA A 23 -10.59 -8.43 11.13
C ALA A 23 -10.63 -9.95 10.91
N GLY A 24 -9.57 -10.53 10.36
CA GLY A 24 -9.52 -11.95 10.07
C GLY A 24 -10.31 -12.39 8.84
N LEU A 25 -10.68 -11.44 7.98
CA LEU A 25 -11.45 -11.73 6.77
C LEU A 25 -10.58 -12.27 5.64
N ILE A 26 -9.28 -11.97 5.66
CA ILE A 26 -8.31 -12.51 4.71
C ILE A 26 -7.12 -13.06 5.48
N THR A 27 -6.45 -14.05 4.90
CA THR A 27 -5.27 -14.67 5.50
C THR A 27 -4.03 -13.81 5.31
N ASP A 28 -2.95 -14.15 6.04
CA ASP A 28 -1.65 -13.49 5.87
C ASP A 28 -1.16 -13.61 4.42
N ALA A 29 -1.29 -14.79 3.82
CA ALA A 29 -0.87 -15.02 2.44
C ALA A 29 -1.68 -14.16 1.47
N GLU A 30 -2.98 -14.08 1.66
CA GLU A 30 -3.85 -13.25 0.83
C GLU A 30 -3.51 -11.77 0.96
N PHE A 31 -3.29 -11.30 2.19
CA PHE A 31 -2.91 -9.92 2.44
C PHE A 31 -1.59 -9.57 1.75
N LYS A 32 -0.58 -10.42 1.91
CA LYS A 32 0.72 -10.24 1.28
C LYS A 32 0.60 -10.16 -0.24
N GLU A 33 -0.14 -11.09 -0.84
CA GLU A 33 -0.34 -11.11 -2.28
C GLU A 33 -1.05 -9.86 -2.78
N LEU A 34 -2.11 -9.43 -2.11
CA LEU A 34 -2.87 -8.25 -2.50
C LEU A 34 -2.03 -6.98 -2.42
N ILE A 35 -1.23 -6.83 -1.37
CA ILE A 35 -0.37 -5.66 -1.20
C ILE A 35 0.74 -5.66 -2.25
N ASN A 36 1.36 -6.81 -2.51
CA ASN A 36 2.42 -6.91 -3.51
C ASN A 36 1.92 -6.64 -4.92
N ASP A 37 0.72 -7.08 -5.25
CA ASP A 37 0.13 -6.88 -6.58
C ASP A 37 -0.14 -5.41 -6.89
N LEU A 38 -0.35 -4.59 -5.88
CA LEU A 38 -0.56 -3.16 -6.08
C LEU A 38 0.72 -2.43 -6.52
N ASN A 39 1.90 -2.92 -6.16
CA ASN A 39 3.19 -2.26 -6.45
C ASN A 39 3.18 -0.78 -6.04
N ILE A 40 2.55 -0.47 -4.91
CA ILE A 40 2.26 0.92 -4.57
C ILE A 40 3.52 1.75 -4.33
N MET A 41 4.55 1.17 -3.67
CA MET A 41 5.78 1.91 -3.38
C MET A 41 6.52 2.28 -4.66
N GLU A 42 6.60 1.36 -5.63
CA GLU A 42 7.21 1.64 -6.92
C GLU A 42 6.42 2.68 -7.70
N THR A 43 5.10 2.59 -7.64
CA THR A 43 4.23 3.55 -8.31
C THR A 43 4.42 4.96 -7.75
N ILE A 44 4.56 5.08 -6.42
CA ILE A 44 4.84 6.36 -5.77
C ILE A 44 6.20 6.90 -6.23
N GLU A 45 7.24 6.07 -6.19
CA GLU A 45 8.60 6.49 -6.57
C GLU A 45 8.69 6.97 -8.00
N SER A 46 8.02 6.30 -8.92
CA SER A 46 8.06 6.63 -10.34
C SER A 46 7.07 7.72 -10.74
N SER A 47 6.25 8.21 -9.81
CA SER A 47 5.25 9.23 -10.11
C SER A 47 5.87 10.61 -10.28
N SER A 48 5.09 11.52 -10.86
CA SER A 48 5.50 12.91 -11.03
C SER A 48 5.10 13.81 -9.85
N MET A 49 4.66 13.23 -8.73
CA MET A 49 4.29 13.99 -7.54
C MET A 49 5.50 14.71 -6.95
N GLU A 50 5.25 15.82 -6.25
CA GLU A 50 6.32 16.49 -5.53
C GLU A 50 6.85 15.62 -4.39
N MET A 51 8.11 15.85 -4.04
CA MET A 51 8.85 15.02 -3.09
C MET A 51 8.15 14.89 -1.73
N LYS A 52 7.63 15.99 -1.22
CA LYS A 52 6.96 15.97 0.09
C LYS A 52 5.73 15.06 0.07
N LEU A 53 4.95 15.12 -1.00
CA LEU A 53 3.75 14.30 -1.14
C LEU A 53 4.13 12.83 -1.28
N LYS A 54 5.19 12.51 -2.01
CA LYS A 54 5.72 11.15 -2.09
C LYS A 54 6.10 10.63 -0.70
N GLN A 55 6.81 11.43 0.07
CA GLN A 55 7.22 11.05 1.42
C GLN A 55 6.02 10.81 2.32
N ASP A 56 5.01 11.68 2.25
CA ASP A 56 3.81 11.54 3.06
C ASP A 56 3.09 10.21 2.77
N TYR A 57 2.93 9.87 1.49
CA TYR A 57 2.31 8.60 1.12
C TYR A 57 3.18 7.40 1.51
N GLN A 58 4.50 7.49 1.34
CA GLN A 58 5.41 6.43 1.73
C GLN A 58 5.34 6.17 3.24
N GLU A 59 5.28 7.21 4.06
CA GLU A 59 5.13 7.07 5.50
C GLU A 59 3.79 6.45 5.88
N LEU A 60 2.71 6.91 5.24
CA LEU A 60 1.38 6.38 5.50
C LEU A 60 1.29 4.88 5.22
N LEU A 61 1.96 4.43 4.18
CA LEU A 61 1.87 3.05 3.71
C LEU A 61 2.99 2.15 4.25
N ALA A 62 4.00 2.74 4.89
CA ALA A 62 5.15 1.98 5.41
C ALA A 62 4.72 0.92 6.43
N GLY A 63 3.72 1.21 7.24
CA GLY A 63 3.20 0.25 8.22
C GLY A 63 2.70 -1.02 7.56
N ALA A 64 1.86 -0.88 6.54
CA ALA A 64 1.32 -2.04 5.82
C ALA A 64 2.42 -2.81 5.08
N VAL A 65 3.34 -2.11 4.43
CA VAL A 65 4.45 -2.73 3.69
C VAL A 65 5.36 -3.49 4.65
N ASN A 66 5.66 -2.92 5.81
CA ASN A 66 6.49 -3.59 6.81
C ASN A 66 5.83 -4.84 7.37
N VAL A 67 4.53 -4.81 7.61
CA VAL A 67 3.78 -6.00 8.03
C VAL A 67 3.93 -7.11 7.00
N VAL A 68 3.75 -6.78 5.72
CA VAL A 68 3.89 -7.74 4.62
C VAL A 68 5.29 -8.36 4.59
N LYS A 69 6.33 -7.55 4.75
CA LYS A 69 7.71 -8.03 4.75
C LYS A 69 8.01 -8.99 5.90
N ASN A 70 7.32 -8.83 7.03
CA ASN A 70 7.56 -9.63 8.22
C ASN A 70 6.65 -10.86 8.32
N LEU A 71 5.68 -11.02 7.42
CA LEU A 71 4.82 -12.19 7.40
C LEU A 71 5.61 -13.43 6.94
N PRO A 72 5.38 -14.59 7.58
CA PRO A 72 6.15 -15.81 7.28
C PRO A 72 5.72 -16.53 6.01
N VAL A 73 4.93 -15.91 5.17
CA VAL A 73 4.39 -16.52 3.96
C VAL A 73 5.02 -15.93 2.69
#